data_b489c4b772ea5ebfd87f1f4b61cc032c
#
_entry.id   b489c4b772ea5ebfd87f1f4b61cc032c
#
_cell.length_a   1.000
_cell.length_b   1.000
_cell.length_c   1.000
_cell.angle_alpha   90.00
_cell.angle_beta   90.00
_cell.angle_gamma   90.00
#
_symmetry.space_group_name_H-M   'P 1'
#
loop_
_entity.id
_entity.type
_entity.pdbx_description
1 polymer ?
#
loop_
_entity_poly.entity_id
_entity_poly.type
_entity_poly.pdbx_seq_one_letter_code
_entity_poly.pdbx_strand_id
1 'polypeptide(L)'
;MKVINYILADYLNNFEFIYSISYVAIGISVLVAGLTIFLSCISSARKASKVTPIDLIRNSDDIKIKSNKIKCPRIISKLFNVGGEIAYKNLKRSKKKYRATIVSLVISIVTFIAISSFIEYGFKMSNVYYQELGYNFMIYCYNEEDNSIVYNAYKDIAKFDSVDEYAIHRSVNMKIDYKKYYSDFGYRVNGLENVEDTEEVDTYITILSVGEDEYKRFISEIGENYEECKNGAILIDDYIHYGDIKKEEGEVYNLKAGDTIEGTVDNKKQSLRIVAKTDKTPMGLEEINSCYGYLIVNDEYIEKLRDTVEAALMYINSNDTEKLGEEIDEYKKTAGEELEELSFSNYDEYVESNNAFILVISIFLYGFITVITVIGITNIFNTITTNMNLRSKEFANLKSIGMTKKEFNRMIRLESIFYGMKSLIIRYTNRFSIILFNI
;
A
#
# COMPACT_ATOMS: atom_id res chain seq x y z
N MET A 1 -8.92 20.61 -14.12
CA MET A 1 -8.21 19.89 -15.19
C MET A 1 -7.00 20.63 -15.71
N LYS A 2 -7.11 21.88 -16.29
CA LYS A 2 -5.91 22.60 -16.79
C LYS A 2 -4.79 22.74 -15.76
N VAL A 3 -5.10 23.01 -14.50
CA VAL A 3 -4.11 23.10 -13.41
C VAL A 3 -3.50 21.74 -13.09
N ILE A 4 -4.31 20.68 -13.10
CA ILE A 4 -3.84 19.30 -12.87
C ILE A 4 -2.93 18.88 -14.03
N ASN A 5 -3.34 19.09 -15.27
CA ASN A 5 -2.49 18.78 -16.44
C ASN A 5 -1.19 19.59 -16.43
N TYR A 6 -1.22 20.86 -15.97
CA TYR A 6 -0.01 21.67 -15.84
C TYR A 6 0.96 21.15 -14.78
N ILE A 7 0.45 20.73 -13.62
CA ILE A 7 1.27 20.16 -12.52
C ILE A 7 1.86 18.80 -12.92
N LEU A 8 1.18 18.06 -13.77
CA LEU A 8 1.54 16.68 -14.14
C LEU A 8 2.18 16.58 -15.53
N ALA A 9 2.34 17.70 -16.23
CA ALA A 9 2.90 17.71 -17.58
C ALA A 9 4.30 17.08 -17.65
N ASP A 10 5.10 17.24 -16.60
CA ASP A 10 6.47 16.74 -16.51
C ASP A 10 6.53 15.25 -16.09
N TYR A 11 5.46 14.73 -15.46
CA TYR A 11 5.45 13.37 -14.89
C TYR A 11 4.65 12.35 -15.70
N LEU A 12 3.74 12.81 -16.54
CA LEU A 12 2.83 11.94 -17.30
C LEU A 12 3.07 12.17 -18.80
N ASN A 13 4.16 11.61 -19.32
CA ASN A 13 4.45 11.60 -20.75
C ASN A 13 3.22 11.10 -21.53
N ASN A 14 2.54 12.02 -22.26
CA ASN A 14 1.36 11.74 -23.10
C ASN A 14 0.02 11.44 -22.40
N PHE A 15 -0.14 11.63 -21.10
CA PHE A 15 -1.44 11.48 -20.43
C PHE A 15 -2.10 12.84 -20.18
N GLU A 16 -3.09 13.20 -20.98
CA GLU A 16 -3.92 14.37 -20.74
C GLU A 16 -5.26 13.98 -20.09
N PHE A 17 -5.54 14.56 -18.92
CA PHE A 17 -6.86 14.44 -18.33
C PHE A 17 -7.86 15.30 -19.10
N ILE A 18 -8.70 14.64 -19.90
CA ILE A 18 -9.74 15.29 -20.68
C ILE A 18 -11.00 15.41 -19.80
N TYR A 19 -11.46 16.64 -19.62
CA TYR A 19 -12.75 16.88 -18.97
C TYR A 19 -13.88 16.52 -19.91
N SER A 20 -14.59 15.44 -19.63
CA SER A 20 -15.82 15.07 -20.34
C SER A 20 -17.01 15.09 -19.39
N ILE A 21 -18.11 15.71 -19.85
CA ILE A 21 -19.38 15.72 -19.10
C ILE A 21 -20.16 14.45 -19.46
N SER A 22 -20.32 13.56 -18.48
CA SER A 22 -21.20 12.39 -18.65
C SER A 22 -22.65 12.77 -18.35
N TYR A 23 -23.44 12.99 -19.39
CA TYR A 23 -24.87 13.30 -19.26
C TYR A 23 -25.64 12.15 -18.58
N VAL A 24 -25.19 10.90 -18.76
CA VAL A 24 -25.75 9.71 -18.10
C VAL A 24 -25.52 9.78 -16.58
N ALA A 25 -24.32 10.11 -16.14
CA ALA A 25 -23.99 10.27 -14.72
C ALA A 25 -24.81 11.40 -14.07
N ILE A 26 -25.00 12.51 -14.78
CA ILE A 26 -25.86 13.62 -14.33
C ILE A 26 -27.32 13.15 -14.21
N GLY A 27 -27.84 12.45 -15.22
CA GLY A 27 -29.20 11.93 -15.20
C GLY A 27 -29.46 10.98 -14.04
N ILE A 28 -28.55 10.03 -13.81
CA ILE A 28 -28.62 9.10 -12.68
C ILE A 28 -28.56 9.86 -11.34
N SER A 29 -27.67 10.84 -11.20
CA SER A 29 -27.52 11.64 -9.98
C SER A 29 -28.80 12.43 -9.65
N VAL A 30 -29.42 13.05 -10.65
CA VAL A 30 -30.69 13.78 -10.51
C VAL A 30 -31.82 12.82 -10.12
N LEU A 31 -31.88 11.64 -10.74
CA LEU A 31 -32.90 10.63 -10.43
C LEU A 31 -32.76 10.13 -8.98
N VAL A 32 -31.55 9.79 -8.54
CA VAL A 32 -31.26 9.33 -7.17
C VAL A 32 -31.58 10.44 -6.16
N ALA A 33 -31.18 11.68 -6.44
CA ALA A 33 -31.52 12.83 -5.58
C ALA A 33 -33.03 13.02 -5.48
N GLY A 34 -33.76 13.02 -6.60
CA GLY A 34 -35.21 13.12 -6.64
C GLY A 34 -35.91 12.01 -5.86
N LEU A 35 -35.49 10.78 -6.03
CA LEU A 35 -36.02 9.62 -5.30
C LEU A 35 -35.75 9.72 -3.79
N THR A 36 -34.60 10.18 -3.38
CA THR A 36 -34.24 10.40 -1.97
C THR A 36 -35.13 11.48 -1.33
N ILE A 37 -35.33 12.62 -2.02
CA ILE A 37 -36.19 13.69 -1.57
C ILE A 37 -37.64 13.20 -1.46
N PHE A 38 -38.16 12.50 -2.47
CA PHE A 38 -39.49 11.94 -2.51
C PHE A 38 -39.79 11.00 -1.33
N LEU A 39 -38.87 10.02 -1.09
CA LEU A 39 -38.99 9.10 0.05
C LEU A 39 -38.94 9.82 1.40
N SER A 40 -38.09 10.83 1.54
CA SER A 40 -37.99 11.66 2.75
C SER A 40 -39.27 12.45 3.01
N CYS A 41 -39.84 13.06 1.96
CA CYS A 41 -41.11 13.80 2.05
C CYS A 41 -42.27 12.90 2.43
N ILE A 42 -42.41 11.71 1.83
CA ILE A 42 -43.47 10.75 2.18
C ILE A 42 -43.39 10.34 3.64
N SER A 43 -42.20 10.04 4.13
CA SER A 43 -41.98 9.67 5.54
C SER A 43 -42.42 10.77 6.49
N SER A 44 -42.09 12.02 6.18
CA SER A 44 -42.47 13.20 6.98
C SER A 44 -43.98 13.51 6.89
N ALA A 45 -44.57 13.45 5.71
CA ALA A 45 -46.00 13.64 5.48
C ALA A 45 -46.84 12.60 6.23
N ARG A 46 -46.45 11.31 6.16
CA ARG A 46 -47.14 10.23 6.91
C ARG A 46 -47.09 10.42 8.43
N LYS A 47 -46.03 11.02 8.96
CA LYS A 47 -45.94 11.35 10.40
C LYS A 47 -46.81 12.52 10.73
N ALA A 48 -46.82 13.56 9.91
CA ALA A 48 -47.67 14.74 10.11
C ALA A 48 -49.17 14.42 10.03
N SER A 49 -49.60 13.54 9.11
CA SER A 49 -51.02 13.17 8.96
C SER A 49 -51.57 12.34 10.12
N LYS A 50 -50.69 11.76 10.96
CA LYS A 50 -51.10 10.98 12.16
C LYS A 50 -51.29 11.84 13.42
N VAL A 51 -50.95 13.11 13.38
CA VAL A 51 -51.10 14.01 14.53
C VAL A 51 -52.49 14.60 14.55
N THR A 52 -53.18 14.48 15.68
CA THR A 52 -54.52 15.03 15.82
C THR A 52 -54.50 16.54 16.03
N PRO A 53 -55.51 17.31 15.55
CA PRO A 53 -55.56 18.77 15.75
C PRO A 53 -55.46 19.15 17.23
N ILE A 54 -56.03 18.34 18.13
CA ILE A 54 -56.02 18.57 19.58
C ILE A 54 -54.59 18.43 20.14
N ASP A 55 -53.81 17.49 19.65
CA ASP A 55 -52.40 17.29 20.08
C ASP A 55 -51.54 18.49 19.63
N LEU A 56 -51.81 19.06 18.45
CA LEU A 56 -51.12 20.24 17.96
C LEU A 56 -51.41 21.50 18.80
N ILE A 57 -52.70 21.69 19.18
CA ILE A 57 -53.11 22.85 20.00
C ILE A 57 -52.59 22.71 21.44
N ARG A 58 -52.60 21.51 21.98
CA ARG A 58 -52.16 21.23 23.34
C ARG A 58 -50.67 21.33 23.55
N ASN A 59 -49.88 21.39 22.48
CA ASN A 59 -48.39 21.42 22.54
C ASN A 59 -47.79 20.35 23.48
N SER A 60 -48.44 19.16 23.54
CA SER A 60 -48.15 18.10 24.52
C SER A 60 -46.96 17.23 24.15
N ASP A 61 -46.11 17.65 23.21
CA ASP A 61 -44.80 17.04 22.97
C ASP A 61 -43.78 17.38 24.08
N ASP A 62 -44.25 17.47 25.31
CA ASP A 62 -43.38 17.51 26.46
C ASP A 62 -42.67 16.15 26.58
N ILE A 63 -41.36 16.19 26.35
CA ILE A 63 -40.46 15.05 26.45
C ILE A 63 -40.63 14.44 27.85
N LYS A 64 -41.41 13.35 27.96
CA LYS A 64 -41.72 12.63 29.20
C LYS A 64 -40.47 11.89 29.75
N ILE A 65 -39.41 12.63 30.11
CA ILE A 65 -38.27 12.08 30.82
C ILE A 65 -38.29 12.59 32.24
N LYS A 66 -38.43 11.65 33.20
CA LYS A 66 -38.36 11.99 34.63
C LYS A 66 -37.03 12.66 34.93
N SER A 67 -37.02 13.87 35.48
CA SER A 67 -35.83 14.72 35.70
C SER A 67 -34.72 14.06 36.52
N ASN A 68 -35.07 13.14 37.41
CA ASN A 68 -34.12 12.43 38.29
C ASN A 68 -33.22 11.38 37.59
N LYS A 69 -33.45 11.06 36.31
CA LYS A 69 -32.67 10.05 35.57
C LYS A 69 -31.44 10.62 34.85
N ILE A 70 -31.28 11.94 34.78
CA ILE A 70 -30.13 12.54 34.04
C ILE A 70 -29.10 13.09 35.02
N LYS A 71 -28.15 12.24 35.40
CA LYS A 71 -26.99 12.66 36.19
C LYS A 71 -25.91 13.25 35.30
N CYS A 72 -25.35 14.41 35.67
CA CYS A 72 -24.18 15.03 35.05
C CYS A 72 -22.90 14.53 35.77
N PRO A 73 -21.83 14.13 35.03
CA PRO A 73 -20.56 13.82 35.64
C PRO A 73 -19.99 15.04 36.38
N ARG A 74 -19.45 14.85 37.59
CA ARG A 74 -18.88 15.91 38.41
C ARG A 74 -17.76 16.69 37.70
N ILE A 75 -17.03 16.03 36.79
CA ILE A 75 -15.97 16.66 35.99
C ILE A 75 -16.54 17.76 35.08
N ILE A 76 -17.68 17.52 34.43
CA ILE A 76 -18.31 18.51 33.53
C ILE A 76 -18.84 19.70 34.31
N SER A 77 -19.47 19.46 35.44
CA SER A 77 -19.94 20.53 36.31
C SER A 77 -18.79 21.37 36.85
N LYS A 78 -17.65 20.78 37.23
CA LYS A 78 -16.46 21.45 37.76
C LYS A 78 -15.71 22.26 36.69
N LEU A 79 -15.59 21.76 35.46
CA LEU A 79 -14.85 22.40 34.37
C LEU A 79 -15.68 23.48 33.63
N PHE A 80 -16.96 23.26 33.45
CA PHE A 80 -17.79 24.11 32.59
C PHE A 80 -18.92 24.87 33.32
N ASN A 81 -18.99 24.76 34.63
CA ASN A 81 -19.98 25.41 35.50
C ASN A 81 -21.43 25.04 35.10
N VAL A 82 -22.41 25.85 35.51
CA VAL A 82 -23.85 25.65 35.27
C VAL A 82 -24.18 25.56 33.79
N GLY A 83 -23.53 26.36 32.94
CA GLY A 83 -23.76 26.31 31.47
C GLY A 83 -23.37 24.96 30.84
N GLY A 84 -22.29 24.32 31.29
CA GLY A 84 -21.89 23.00 30.85
C GLY A 84 -22.80 21.88 31.35
N GLU A 85 -23.31 22.00 32.58
CA GLU A 85 -24.25 21.06 33.16
C GLU A 85 -25.59 21.06 32.40
N ILE A 86 -26.11 22.25 32.09
CA ILE A 86 -27.32 22.41 31.29
C ILE A 86 -27.10 21.82 29.87
N ALA A 87 -25.99 22.17 29.21
CA ALA A 87 -25.68 21.68 27.89
C ALA A 87 -25.60 20.14 27.84
N TYR A 88 -24.93 19.51 28.82
CA TYR A 88 -24.83 18.04 28.92
C TYR A 88 -26.17 17.36 29.20
N LYS A 89 -26.97 17.92 30.11
CA LYS A 89 -28.34 17.43 30.38
C LYS A 89 -29.22 17.50 29.14
N ASN A 90 -29.13 18.60 28.38
CA ASN A 90 -29.85 18.82 27.12
C ASN A 90 -29.44 17.77 26.06
N LEU A 91 -28.13 17.50 25.92
CA LEU A 91 -27.65 16.49 25.03
C LEU A 91 -28.22 15.10 25.34
N LYS A 92 -28.29 14.74 26.64
CA LYS A 92 -28.89 13.46 27.06
C LYS A 92 -30.39 13.39 26.85
N ARG A 93 -31.12 14.53 27.06
CA ARG A 93 -32.54 14.61 26.86
C ARG A 93 -32.96 14.47 25.41
N SER A 94 -32.20 15.06 24.49
CA SER A 94 -32.54 15.13 23.06
C SER A 94 -31.85 14.07 22.19
N LYS A 95 -31.39 12.97 22.74
CA LYS A 95 -30.58 11.92 22.03
C LYS A 95 -31.14 11.48 20.68
N LYS A 96 -32.47 11.32 20.55
CA LYS A 96 -33.10 10.86 19.30
C LYS A 96 -32.98 11.90 18.20
N LYS A 97 -33.11 13.22 18.53
CA LYS A 97 -33.08 14.32 17.57
C LYS A 97 -31.70 14.51 16.93
N TYR A 98 -30.62 14.23 17.71
CA TYR A 98 -29.24 14.44 17.27
C TYR A 98 -28.56 13.18 16.68
N ARG A 99 -29.25 12.04 16.68
CA ARG A 99 -28.68 10.78 16.22
C ARG A 99 -28.19 10.85 14.76
N ALA A 100 -29.00 11.42 13.88
CA ALA A 100 -28.65 11.58 12.47
C ALA A 100 -27.41 12.45 12.27
N THR A 101 -27.32 13.58 12.99
CA THR A 101 -26.15 14.48 12.93
C THR A 101 -24.87 13.80 13.44
N ILE A 102 -24.97 13.08 14.57
CA ILE A 102 -23.82 12.35 15.11
C ILE A 102 -23.37 11.25 14.13
N VAL A 103 -24.30 10.51 13.54
CA VAL A 103 -23.97 9.48 12.55
C VAL A 103 -23.30 10.09 11.32
N SER A 104 -23.86 11.19 10.76
CA SER A 104 -23.24 11.89 9.64
C SER A 104 -21.82 12.35 9.94
N LEU A 105 -21.57 12.90 11.15
CA LEU A 105 -20.28 13.37 11.58
C LEU A 105 -19.29 12.21 11.78
N VAL A 106 -19.75 11.08 12.34
CA VAL A 106 -18.94 9.85 12.46
C VAL A 106 -18.55 9.34 11.09
N ILE A 107 -19.49 9.27 10.13
CA ILE A 107 -19.19 8.83 8.76
C ILE A 107 -18.14 9.76 8.13
N SER A 108 -18.28 11.07 8.23
CA SER A 108 -17.31 12.04 7.69
C SER A 108 -15.90 11.81 8.25
N ILE A 109 -15.79 11.63 9.58
CA ILE A 109 -14.50 11.40 10.23
C ILE A 109 -13.90 10.03 9.84
N VAL A 110 -14.73 8.99 9.76
CA VAL A 110 -14.27 7.65 9.35
C VAL A 110 -13.77 7.68 7.90
N THR A 111 -14.53 8.31 7.01
CA THR A 111 -14.14 8.45 5.60
C THR A 111 -12.84 9.24 5.46
N PHE A 112 -12.71 10.36 6.17
CA PHE A 112 -11.47 11.15 6.18
C PHE A 112 -10.24 10.30 6.54
N ILE A 113 -10.32 9.55 7.63
CA ILE A 113 -9.17 8.76 8.09
C ILE A 113 -8.92 7.56 7.17
N ALA A 114 -9.98 6.90 6.68
CA ALA A 114 -9.81 5.78 5.76
C ALA A 114 -9.10 6.23 4.47
N ILE A 115 -9.52 7.35 3.90
CA ILE A 115 -8.92 7.89 2.67
C ILE A 115 -7.50 8.40 2.95
N SER A 116 -7.27 9.15 4.05
CA SER A 116 -5.92 9.61 4.39
C SER A 116 -4.94 8.45 4.62
N SER A 117 -5.39 7.40 5.30
CA SER A 117 -4.57 6.19 5.48
C SER A 117 -4.30 5.48 4.16
N PHE A 118 -5.30 5.39 3.27
CA PHE A 118 -5.12 4.79 1.95
C PHE A 118 -4.07 5.54 1.11
N ILE A 119 -4.12 6.87 1.10
CA ILE A 119 -3.13 7.70 0.40
C ILE A 119 -1.74 7.50 1.00
N GLU A 120 -1.60 7.54 2.33
CA GLU A 120 -0.32 7.34 3.02
C GLU A 120 0.29 5.96 2.71
N TYR A 121 -0.54 4.90 2.75
CA TYR A 121 -0.10 3.56 2.37
C TYR A 121 0.29 3.48 0.89
N GLY A 122 -0.43 4.16 -0.01
CA GLY A 122 -0.11 4.20 -1.43
C GLY A 122 1.30 4.75 -1.68
N PHE A 123 1.63 5.92 -1.12
CA PHE A 123 2.98 6.50 -1.22
C PHE A 123 4.04 5.61 -0.56
N LYS A 124 3.73 5.04 0.60
CA LYS A 124 4.69 4.16 1.28
C LYS A 124 4.98 2.91 0.46
N MET A 125 3.96 2.25 -0.10
CA MET A 125 4.14 1.05 -0.92
C MET A 125 4.96 1.35 -2.18
N SER A 126 4.68 2.45 -2.87
CA SER A 126 5.46 2.85 -4.05
C SER A 126 6.94 3.04 -3.74
N ASN A 127 7.26 3.72 -2.64
CA ASN A 127 8.64 4.02 -2.29
C ASN A 127 9.39 2.82 -1.71
N VAL A 128 8.75 2.01 -0.85
CA VAL A 128 9.41 0.87 -0.18
C VAL A 128 9.79 -0.19 -1.19
N TYR A 129 8.90 -0.52 -2.12
CA TYR A 129 9.16 -1.57 -3.12
C TYR A 129 10.44 -1.32 -3.93
N TYR A 130 10.64 -0.08 -4.39
CA TYR A 130 11.80 0.26 -5.22
C TYR A 130 13.06 0.60 -4.42
N GLN A 131 12.95 1.07 -3.17
CA GLN A 131 14.10 1.36 -2.32
C GLN A 131 14.80 0.10 -1.78
N GLU A 132 14.08 -1.03 -1.71
CA GLU A 132 14.63 -2.31 -1.23
C GLU A 132 15.38 -3.09 -2.33
N LEU A 133 15.27 -2.69 -3.61
CA LEU A 133 15.89 -3.41 -4.74
C LEU A 133 17.43 -3.32 -4.75
N GLY A 134 18.02 -2.32 -4.09
CA GLY A 134 19.48 -2.09 -4.13
C GLY A 134 20.03 -1.63 -5.49
N TYR A 135 19.16 -1.40 -6.48
CA TYR A 135 19.45 -0.84 -7.81
C TYR A 135 18.28 0.02 -8.28
N ASN A 136 18.54 0.96 -9.18
CA ASN A 136 17.51 1.86 -9.72
C ASN A 136 17.37 1.79 -11.24
N PHE A 137 18.16 0.94 -11.89
CA PHE A 137 18.11 0.76 -13.34
C PHE A 137 18.39 -0.70 -13.70
N MET A 138 17.66 -1.24 -14.69
CA MET A 138 17.82 -2.60 -15.16
C MET A 138 17.85 -2.64 -16.68
N ILE A 139 18.81 -3.38 -17.26
CA ILE A 139 18.91 -3.59 -18.69
C ILE A 139 18.68 -5.07 -18.98
N TYR A 140 17.95 -5.35 -20.04
CA TYR A 140 17.64 -6.70 -20.51
C TYR A 140 17.58 -6.76 -22.04
N CYS A 141 17.88 -7.94 -22.55
CA CYS A 141 17.77 -8.21 -23.98
C CYS A 141 17.05 -9.55 -24.18
N TYR A 142 16.06 -9.56 -25.05
CA TYR A 142 15.26 -10.76 -25.36
C TYR A 142 15.82 -11.58 -26.53
N ASN A 143 16.95 -11.18 -27.11
CA ASN A 143 17.52 -11.89 -28.26
C ASN A 143 18.18 -13.20 -27.85
N GLU A 144 17.67 -14.33 -28.35
CA GLU A 144 18.12 -15.68 -27.99
C GLU A 144 19.31 -16.17 -28.82
N GLU A 145 19.75 -15.49 -29.90
CA GLU A 145 20.65 -16.05 -30.90
C GLU A 145 22.15 -15.87 -30.58
N ASP A 146 22.58 -14.75 -29.95
CA ASP A 146 24.00 -14.57 -29.58
C ASP A 146 24.21 -13.72 -28.31
N ASN A 147 24.25 -14.39 -27.18
CA ASN A 147 24.41 -13.76 -25.87
C ASN A 147 25.81 -13.20 -25.60
N SER A 148 26.80 -13.51 -26.43
CA SER A 148 28.15 -12.98 -26.26
C SER A 148 28.21 -11.49 -26.60
N ILE A 149 27.43 -11.05 -27.60
CA ILE A 149 27.33 -9.64 -28.01
C ILE A 149 26.68 -8.83 -26.89
N VAL A 150 25.57 -9.32 -26.35
CA VAL A 150 24.85 -8.69 -25.23
C VAL A 150 25.74 -8.55 -23.99
N TYR A 151 26.50 -9.60 -23.65
CA TYR A 151 27.43 -9.56 -22.52
C TYR A 151 28.55 -8.54 -22.70
N ASN A 152 29.09 -8.41 -23.93
CA ASN A 152 30.08 -7.38 -24.24
C ASN A 152 29.49 -5.98 -24.18
N ALA A 153 28.25 -5.80 -24.65
CA ALA A 153 27.52 -4.54 -24.52
C ALA A 153 27.35 -4.14 -23.04
N TYR A 154 26.97 -5.07 -22.18
CA TYR A 154 26.87 -4.81 -20.73
C TYR A 154 28.21 -4.39 -20.12
N LYS A 155 29.32 -5.00 -20.53
CA LYS A 155 30.67 -4.59 -20.11
C LYS A 155 31.06 -3.20 -20.59
N ASP A 156 30.56 -2.79 -21.74
CA ASP A 156 30.82 -1.44 -22.26
C ASP A 156 29.96 -0.40 -21.55
N ILE A 157 28.68 -0.71 -21.31
CA ILE A 157 27.77 0.14 -20.53
C ILE A 157 28.26 0.30 -19.08
N ALA A 158 28.83 -0.73 -18.49
CA ALA A 158 29.41 -0.68 -17.15
C ALA A 158 30.56 0.36 -16.99
N LYS A 159 31.11 0.88 -18.09
CA LYS A 159 32.16 1.92 -18.10
C LYS A 159 31.62 3.34 -18.22
N PHE A 160 30.31 3.52 -18.35
CA PHE A 160 29.72 4.85 -18.45
C PHE A 160 29.87 5.60 -17.12
N ASP A 161 30.09 6.92 -17.23
CA ASP A 161 30.26 7.77 -16.04
C ASP A 161 29.00 7.85 -15.16
N SER A 162 27.85 7.53 -15.74
CA SER A 162 26.56 7.47 -15.03
C SER A 162 26.32 6.18 -14.24
N VAL A 163 27.21 5.19 -14.34
CA VAL A 163 27.14 3.90 -13.62
C VAL A 163 28.00 3.97 -12.37
N ASP A 164 27.39 3.88 -11.18
CA ASP A 164 28.13 3.85 -9.92
C ASP A 164 28.46 2.41 -9.50
N GLU A 165 27.47 1.53 -9.53
CA GLU A 165 27.60 0.11 -9.22
C GLU A 165 26.77 -0.72 -10.19
N TYR A 166 27.19 -1.95 -10.46
CA TYR A 166 26.44 -2.84 -11.34
C TYR A 166 26.61 -4.30 -10.98
N ALA A 167 25.67 -5.12 -11.43
CA ALA A 167 25.72 -6.57 -11.43
C ALA A 167 25.29 -7.10 -12.80
N ILE A 168 26.05 -8.04 -13.39
CA ILE A 168 25.65 -8.71 -14.63
C ILE A 168 25.32 -10.15 -14.29
N HIS A 169 24.03 -10.48 -14.33
CA HIS A 169 23.54 -11.81 -14.05
C HIS A 169 23.69 -12.75 -15.25
N ARG A 170 24.39 -13.84 -15.05
CA ARG A 170 24.45 -14.96 -15.99
C ARG A 170 24.03 -16.22 -15.27
N SER A 171 23.12 -16.98 -15.82
CA SER A 171 22.57 -18.16 -15.15
C SER A 171 22.62 -19.42 -15.99
N VAL A 172 22.72 -20.55 -15.30
CA VAL A 172 22.64 -21.90 -15.85
C VAL A 172 21.81 -22.75 -14.91
N ASN A 173 20.83 -23.47 -15.43
CA ASN A 173 20.04 -24.40 -14.64
C ASN A 173 20.71 -25.78 -14.59
N MET A 174 21.00 -26.25 -13.40
CA MET A 174 21.52 -27.58 -13.15
C MET A 174 20.40 -28.51 -12.70
N LYS A 175 20.14 -29.59 -13.48
CA LYS A 175 19.22 -30.63 -13.08
C LYS A 175 19.77 -31.43 -11.92
N ILE A 176 19.02 -31.59 -10.85
CA ILE A 176 19.39 -32.26 -9.62
C ILE A 176 18.37 -33.32 -9.21
N ASP A 177 18.80 -34.25 -8.36
CA ASP A 177 17.91 -35.22 -7.72
C ASP A 177 17.31 -34.62 -6.46
N TYR A 178 16.04 -34.21 -6.53
CA TYR A 178 15.33 -33.61 -5.40
C TYR A 178 15.24 -34.55 -4.19
N LYS A 179 15.15 -35.88 -4.40
CA LYS A 179 15.10 -36.87 -3.33
C LYS A 179 16.38 -36.88 -2.47
N LYS A 180 17.50 -36.44 -3.05
CA LYS A 180 18.80 -36.37 -2.38
C LYS A 180 19.02 -35.03 -1.65
N TYR A 181 18.47 -33.94 -2.17
CA TYR A 181 18.90 -32.60 -1.75
C TYR A 181 17.81 -31.76 -1.09
N TYR A 182 16.51 -31.99 -1.38
CA TYR A 182 15.46 -31.16 -0.80
C TYR A 182 15.24 -31.44 0.69
N SER A 183 14.94 -30.39 1.44
CA SER A 183 14.42 -30.50 2.80
C SER A 183 12.92 -30.84 2.78
N ASP A 184 12.35 -31.16 3.94
CA ASP A 184 10.89 -31.35 4.08
C ASP A 184 10.11 -30.09 3.65
N PHE A 185 10.66 -28.91 3.94
CA PHE A 185 10.13 -27.65 3.50
C PHE A 185 10.18 -27.51 1.97
N GLY A 186 11.32 -27.81 1.36
CA GLY A 186 11.52 -27.79 -0.09
C GLY A 186 10.55 -28.73 -0.83
N TYR A 187 10.33 -29.94 -0.30
CA TYR A 187 9.33 -30.87 -0.84
C TYR A 187 7.94 -30.26 -0.87
N ARG A 188 7.53 -29.63 0.25
CA ARG A 188 6.19 -29.07 0.40
C ARG A 188 5.97 -27.87 -0.51
N VAL A 189 6.87 -26.90 -0.53
CA VAL A 189 6.69 -25.65 -1.30
C VAL A 189 6.78 -25.88 -2.80
N ASN A 190 7.45 -26.95 -3.24
CA ASN A 190 7.52 -27.36 -4.64
C ASN A 190 6.40 -28.34 -5.05
N GLY A 191 5.44 -28.64 -4.14
CA GLY A 191 4.30 -29.50 -4.41
C GLY A 191 4.63 -30.97 -4.65
N LEU A 192 5.82 -31.43 -4.19
CA LEU A 192 6.33 -32.79 -4.43
C LEU A 192 5.81 -33.82 -3.42
N GLU A 193 5.06 -33.41 -2.41
CA GLU A 193 4.50 -34.32 -1.37
C GLU A 193 3.58 -35.41 -1.92
N ASN A 194 2.94 -35.17 -3.07
CA ASN A 194 1.97 -36.07 -3.68
C ASN A 194 2.51 -36.77 -4.95
N VAL A 195 3.80 -36.64 -5.23
CA VAL A 195 4.44 -37.29 -6.40
C VAL A 195 4.71 -38.75 -6.04
N GLU A 196 4.20 -39.68 -6.87
CA GLU A 196 4.47 -41.10 -6.69
C GLU A 196 5.95 -41.40 -6.95
N ASP A 197 6.52 -42.35 -6.21
CA ASP A 197 7.95 -42.74 -6.31
C ASP A 197 8.37 -43.21 -7.72
N THR A 198 7.42 -43.51 -8.56
CA THR A 198 7.60 -43.95 -9.94
C THR A 198 7.61 -42.81 -10.95
N GLU A 199 7.24 -41.59 -10.57
CA GLU A 199 7.24 -40.44 -11.44
C GLU A 199 8.62 -39.76 -11.44
N GLU A 200 9.17 -39.55 -12.63
CA GLU A 200 10.38 -38.73 -12.82
C GLU A 200 9.96 -37.25 -12.90
N VAL A 201 10.31 -36.47 -11.87
CA VAL A 201 10.13 -35.03 -11.86
C VAL A 201 11.48 -34.37 -12.07
N ASP A 202 11.57 -33.58 -13.12
CA ASP A 202 12.75 -32.76 -13.38
C ASP A 202 12.79 -31.58 -12.43
N THR A 203 13.82 -31.53 -11.59
CA THR A 203 14.06 -30.43 -10.66
C THR A 203 15.40 -29.79 -10.96
N TYR A 204 15.47 -28.48 -10.74
CA TYR A 204 16.63 -27.68 -11.08
C TYR A 204 17.03 -26.79 -9.91
N ILE A 205 18.33 -26.50 -9.84
CA ILE A 205 18.88 -25.41 -9.05
C ILE A 205 19.57 -24.44 -10.01
N THR A 206 19.39 -23.15 -9.77
CA THR A 206 20.01 -22.12 -10.62
C THR A 206 21.40 -21.80 -10.14
N ILE A 207 22.38 -21.97 -11.02
CA ILE A 207 23.76 -21.49 -10.84
C ILE A 207 23.81 -20.09 -11.45
N LEU A 208 24.22 -19.09 -10.66
CA LEU A 208 24.20 -17.69 -11.03
C LEU A 208 25.58 -17.06 -10.81
N SER A 209 26.11 -16.36 -11.81
CA SER A 209 27.16 -15.37 -11.61
C SER A 209 26.58 -13.97 -11.68
N VAL A 210 27.16 -13.04 -10.94
CA VAL A 210 26.66 -11.67 -10.77
C VAL A 210 27.64 -10.61 -11.28
N GLY A 211 28.69 -11.05 -11.98
CA GLY A 211 29.82 -10.22 -12.36
C GLY A 211 30.89 -10.17 -11.28
N GLU A 212 32.16 -9.98 -11.69
CA GLU A 212 33.32 -10.12 -10.80
C GLU A 212 33.36 -9.06 -9.69
N ASP A 213 32.96 -7.83 -9.98
CA ASP A 213 32.98 -6.73 -9.02
C ASP A 213 31.90 -6.90 -7.96
N GLU A 214 30.68 -7.24 -8.38
CA GLU A 214 29.60 -7.55 -7.47
C GLU A 214 29.88 -8.80 -6.65
N TYR A 215 30.46 -9.84 -7.24
CA TYR A 215 30.83 -11.06 -6.53
C TYR A 215 31.82 -10.79 -5.38
N LYS A 216 32.83 -9.94 -5.61
CA LYS A 216 33.77 -9.51 -4.56
C LYS A 216 33.05 -8.69 -3.46
N ARG A 217 32.15 -7.78 -3.85
CA ARG A 217 31.39 -6.98 -2.90
C ARG A 217 30.50 -7.89 -2.04
N PHE A 218 29.79 -8.81 -2.67
CA PHE A 218 28.92 -9.76 -1.99
C PHE A 218 29.67 -10.66 -1.00
N ILE A 219 30.84 -11.21 -1.39
CA ILE A 219 31.67 -12.00 -0.49
C ILE A 219 32.11 -11.18 0.73
N SER A 220 32.54 -9.94 0.51
CA SER A 220 32.89 -9.02 1.61
C SER A 220 31.73 -8.75 2.56
N GLU A 221 30.54 -8.62 2.01
CA GLU A 221 29.32 -8.35 2.78
C GLU A 221 28.87 -9.53 3.64
N ILE A 222 29.03 -10.75 3.15
CA ILE A 222 28.76 -11.97 3.94
C ILE A 222 29.90 -12.33 4.88
N GLY A 223 31.06 -11.66 4.80
CA GLY A 223 32.19 -11.83 5.69
C GLY A 223 33.09 -13.02 5.35
N GLU A 224 33.01 -13.52 4.14
CA GLU A 224 33.79 -14.68 3.65
C GLU A 224 35.08 -14.27 2.93
N ASN A 225 35.96 -15.25 2.65
CA ASN A 225 37.22 -15.02 1.96
C ASN A 225 37.07 -15.30 0.45
N TYR A 226 37.41 -14.33 -0.40
CA TYR A 226 37.32 -14.46 -1.85
C TYR A 226 38.10 -15.67 -2.39
N GLU A 227 39.33 -15.92 -1.91
CA GLU A 227 40.16 -17.05 -2.39
C GLU A 227 39.58 -18.43 -2.04
N GLU A 228 38.77 -18.50 -0.97
CA GLU A 228 38.07 -19.72 -0.62
C GLU A 228 36.81 -19.91 -1.44
N CYS A 229 36.10 -18.80 -1.74
CA CYS A 229 34.82 -18.81 -2.47
C CYS A 229 34.98 -19.00 -3.98
N LYS A 230 36.08 -18.54 -4.59
CA LYS A 230 36.24 -18.53 -6.05
C LYS A 230 36.18 -19.90 -6.74
N ASN A 231 36.45 -20.99 -6.01
CA ASN A 231 36.44 -22.35 -6.55
C ASN A 231 35.23 -23.19 -6.10
N GLY A 232 34.19 -22.55 -5.60
CA GLY A 232 32.95 -23.20 -5.16
C GLY A 232 31.74 -22.34 -5.37
N ALA A 233 30.64 -22.73 -4.76
CA ALA A 233 29.37 -21.99 -4.83
C ALA A 233 28.94 -21.53 -3.43
N ILE A 234 28.34 -20.36 -3.37
CA ILE A 234 27.65 -19.84 -2.18
C ILE A 234 26.20 -20.20 -2.35
N LEU A 235 25.63 -20.93 -1.39
CA LEU A 235 24.22 -21.34 -1.41
C LEU A 235 23.35 -20.26 -0.75
N ILE A 236 22.32 -19.84 -1.47
CA ILE A 236 21.24 -19.00 -0.98
C ILE A 236 19.95 -19.80 -1.16
N ASP A 237 19.32 -20.24 -0.08
CA ASP A 237 18.13 -21.09 -0.13
C ASP A 237 17.08 -20.77 0.95
N ASP A 238 17.25 -19.68 1.66
CA ASP A 238 16.19 -19.16 2.55
C ASP A 238 15.03 -18.66 1.73
N TYR A 239 13.89 -19.35 1.86
CA TYR A 239 12.70 -19.09 1.08
C TYR A 239 11.53 -18.65 1.94
N ILE A 240 10.82 -17.66 1.45
CA ILE A 240 9.58 -17.16 2.04
C ILE A 240 8.40 -17.60 1.20
N HIS A 241 7.55 -18.47 1.75
CA HIS A 241 6.32 -18.87 1.09
C HIS A 241 5.14 -18.08 1.65
N TYR A 242 4.44 -17.36 0.76
CA TYR A 242 3.18 -16.70 1.09
C TYR A 242 2.02 -17.65 0.78
N GLY A 243 1.68 -18.53 1.72
CA GLY A 243 0.47 -19.34 1.64
C GLY A 243 -0.79 -18.50 1.93
N ASP A 244 -1.97 -19.09 1.66
CA ASP A 244 -3.27 -18.40 1.77
C ASP A 244 -3.55 -17.76 3.16
N ILE A 245 -2.90 -18.21 4.21
CA ILE A 245 -3.18 -17.80 5.60
C ILE A 245 -1.93 -17.41 6.38
N LYS A 246 -0.74 -17.88 6.00
CA LYS A 246 0.50 -17.71 6.77
C LYS A 246 1.71 -17.54 5.85
N LYS A 247 2.59 -16.62 6.25
CA LYS A 247 3.97 -16.56 5.77
C LYS A 247 4.72 -17.73 6.40
N GLU A 248 5.32 -18.57 5.59
CA GLU A 248 6.19 -19.67 6.02
C GLU A 248 7.60 -19.40 5.50
N GLU A 249 8.58 -19.55 6.35
CA GLU A 249 10.01 -19.38 6.03
C GLU A 249 10.74 -20.70 6.25
N GLY A 250 11.71 -21.02 5.40
CA GLY A 250 12.51 -22.23 5.55
C GLY A 250 13.52 -22.43 4.44
N GLU A 251 14.43 -23.33 4.70
CA GLU A 251 15.49 -23.73 3.76
C GLU A 251 14.94 -24.75 2.76
N VAL A 252 15.17 -24.51 1.46
CA VAL A 252 14.72 -25.42 0.38
C VAL A 252 15.55 -26.69 0.36
N TYR A 253 16.86 -26.59 0.62
CA TYR A 253 17.78 -27.70 0.53
C TYR A 253 18.33 -28.14 1.88
N ASN A 254 18.54 -29.44 2.05
CA ASN A 254 19.23 -30.00 3.20
C ASN A 254 20.75 -30.04 2.92
N LEU A 255 21.34 -28.86 2.71
CA LEU A 255 22.73 -28.67 2.34
C LEU A 255 23.41 -27.65 3.26
N LYS A 256 24.70 -27.85 3.51
CA LYS A 256 25.51 -27.00 4.40
C LYS A 256 26.82 -26.62 3.73
N ALA A 257 27.49 -25.60 4.25
CA ALA A 257 28.87 -25.30 3.87
C ALA A 257 29.78 -26.51 4.09
N GLY A 258 30.56 -26.88 3.07
CA GLY A 258 31.40 -28.07 3.01
C GLY A 258 30.78 -29.21 2.19
N ASP A 259 29.47 -29.25 2.00
CA ASP A 259 28.79 -30.27 1.19
C ASP A 259 29.07 -30.10 -0.29
N THR A 260 28.77 -31.14 -1.08
CA THR A 260 28.86 -31.11 -2.53
C THR A 260 27.51 -31.46 -3.13
N ILE A 261 27.07 -30.63 -4.06
CA ILE A 261 25.91 -30.89 -4.88
C ILE A 261 26.31 -31.41 -6.26
N GLU A 262 25.68 -32.47 -6.71
CA GLU A 262 25.91 -33.11 -8.01
C GLU A 262 24.63 -32.99 -8.85
N GLY A 263 24.83 -32.74 -10.14
CA GLY A 263 23.72 -32.64 -11.08
C GLY A 263 24.22 -32.73 -12.52
N THR A 264 23.36 -32.31 -13.45
CA THR A 264 23.71 -32.27 -14.88
C THR A 264 23.36 -30.89 -15.45
N VAL A 265 24.30 -30.35 -16.23
CA VAL A 265 24.14 -29.18 -17.08
C VAL A 265 24.36 -29.64 -18.51
N ASP A 266 23.43 -29.42 -19.42
CA ASP A 266 23.51 -29.88 -20.84
C ASP A 266 23.92 -31.38 -20.97
N ASN A 267 23.32 -32.23 -20.13
CA ASN A 267 23.64 -33.67 -20.02
C ASN A 267 25.07 -34.00 -19.58
N LYS A 268 25.90 -33.02 -19.21
CA LYS A 268 27.23 -33.23 -18.62
C LYS A 268 27.11 -33.23 -17.10
N LYS A 269 27.71 -34.24 -16.44
CA LYS A 269 27.74 -34.28 -14.98
C LYS A 269 28.57 -33.14 -14.42
N GLN A 270 28.03 -32.45 -13.44
CA GLN A 270 28.68 -31.38 -12.71
C GLN A 270 28.68 -31.68 -11.22
N SER A 271 29.69 -31.17 -10.53
CA SER A 271 29.84 -31.32 -9.09
C SER A 271 30.35 -29.99 -8.50
N LEU A 272 29.53 -29.35 -7.66
CA LEU A 272 29.86 -28.07 -7.06
C LEU A 272 29.99 -28.22 -5.54
N ARG A 273 31.09 -27.74 -4.99
CA ARG A 273 31.29 -27.67 -3.55
C ARG A 273 30.62 -26.38 -3.03
N ILE A 274 29.78 -26.49 -2.01
CA ILE A 274 29.21 -25.36 -1.28
C ILE A 274 30.26 -24.85 -0.31
N VAL A 275 30.75 -23.64 -0.52
CA VAL A 275 31.79 -23.02 0.31
C VAL A 275 31.22 -22.21 1.44
N ALA A 276 30.07 -21.58 1.21
CA ALA A 276 29.34 -20.80 2.20
C ALA A 276 27.80 -20.92 1.98
N LYS A 277 27.05 -20.62 3.01
CA LYS A 277 25.58 -20.52 2.97
C LYS A 277 25.17 -19.23 3.65
N THR A 278 24.26 -18.49 3.04
CA THR A 278 23.82 -17.17 3.53
C THR A 278 22.36 -16.92 3.16
N ASP A 279 21.72 -16.04 3.91
CA ASP A 279 20.40 -15.44 3.65
C ASP A 279 20.49 -14.10 2.90
N LYS A 280 21.70 -13.53 2.80
CA LYS A 280 21.90 -12.30 2.03
C LYS A 280 21.91 -12.57 0.54
N THR A 281 21.45 -11.58 -0.23
CA THR A 281 21.36 -11.64 -1.69
C THR A 281 22.26 -10.60 -2.34
N PRO A 282 22.95 -10.91 -3.46
CA PRO A 282 23.67 -9.93 -4.24
C PRO A 282 22.72 -8.99 -4.98
N MET A 283 23.23 -7.87 -5.50
CA MET A 283 22.44 -6.89 -6.28
C MET A 283 21.67 -7.59 -7.41
N GLY A 284 20.38 -7.25 -7.54
CA GLY A 284 19.48 -7.79 -8.56
C GLY A 284 18.88 -9.17 -8.23
N LEU A 285 19.28 -9.79 -7.13
CA LEU A 285 18.61 -10.96 -6.59
C LEU A 285 17.81 -10.49 -5.36
N GLU A 286 16.55 -10.17 -5.58
CA GLU A 286 15.63 -9.76 -4.50
C GLU A 286 15.40 -10.90 -3.50
N GLU A 287 14.83 -10.60 -2.32
CA GLU A 287 14.37 -11.62 -1.38
C GLU A 287 13.67 -12.75 -2.13
N ILE A 288 14.17 -13.96 -1.97
CA ILE A 288 13.82 -15.10 -2.82
C ILE A 288 12.35 -15.44 -2.65
N ASN A 289 11.52 -14.97 -3.58
CA ASN A 289 10.15 -15.42 -3.75
C ASN A 289 10.03 -16.64 -4.68
N SER A 290 11.17 -17.24 -5.06
CA SER A 290 11.18 -18.42 -5.93
C SER A 290 11.35 -19.69 -5.10
N CYS A 291 10.63 -20.75 -5.47
CA CYS A 291 10.73 -22.07 -4.85
C CYS A 291 12.10 -22.76 -5.07
N TYR A 292 13.08 -22.05 -5.63
CA TYR A 292 14.38 -22.55 -6.04
C TYR A 292 15.45 -21.74 -5.33
N GLY A 293 16.42 -22.42 -4.74
CA GLY A 293 17.62 -21.77 -4.23
C GLY A 293 18.58 -21.43 -5.36
N TYR A 294 19.59 -20.63 -5.02
CA TYR A 294 20.63 -20.19 -5.95
C TYR A 294 22.02 -20.66 -5.48
N LEU A 295 22.85 -21.05 -6.43
CA LEU A 295 24.27 -21.26 -6.23
C LEU A 295 25.03 -20.11 -6.87
N ILE A 296 25.50 -19.17 -6.06
CA ILE A 296 26.26 -18.02 -6.55
C ILE A 296 27.71 -18.43 -6.77
N VAL A 297 28.21 -18.19 -7.98
CA VAL A 297 29.56 -18.50 -8.41
C VAL A 297 30.22 -17.30 -9.08
N ASN A 298 31.56 -17.32 -9.22
CA ASN A 298 32.27 -16.30 -9.99
C ASN A 298 32.12 -16.51 -11.51
N ASP A 299 32.48 -15.50 -12.28
CA ASP A 299 32.38 -15.52 -13.74
C ASP A 299 33.22 -16.62 -14.40
N GLU A 300 34.43 -16.84 -13.92
CA GLU A 300 35.30 -17.90 -14.45
C GLU A 300 34.74 -19.30 -14.22
N TYR A 301 33.98 -19.48 -13.14
CA TYR A 301 33.38 -20.77 -12.82
C TYR A 301 32.21 -21.10 -13.72
N ILE A 302 31.32 -20.12 -13.95
CA ILE A 302 30.13 -20.32 -14.78
C ILE A 302 30.51 -20.55 -16.26
N GLU A 303 31.60 -19.92 -16.74
CA GLU A 303 32.14 -20.13 -18.09
C GLU A 303 32.64 -21.55 -18.34
N LYS A 304 33.09 -22.25 -17.28
CA LYS A 304 33.52 -23.66 -17.36
C LYS A 304 32.34 -24.64 -17.45
N LEU A 305 31.14 -24.22 -17.00
CA LEU A 305 29.95 -25.08 -16.98
C LEU A 305 29.29 -25.19 -18.35
N ARG A 306 29.36 -24.13 -19.14
CA ARG A 306 28.72 -24.04 -20.45
C ARG A 306 29.53 -23.12 -21.38
N ASP A 307 29.65 -23.51 -22.66
CA ASP A 307 30.36 -22.71 -23.66
C ASP A 307 29.66 -21.37 -24.00
N THR A 308 28.34 -21.34 -23.91
CA THR A 308 27.53 -20.14 -24.11
C THR A 308 26.61 -19.97 -22.92
N VAL A 309 26.88 -18.98 -22.06
CA VAL A 309 26.06 -18.64 -20.92
C VAL A 309 25.19 -17.44 -21.29
N GLU A 310 23.92 -17.54 -21.02
CA GLU A 310 22.98 -16.45 -21.27
C GLU A 310 23.29 -15.27 -20.35
N ALA A 311 23.61 -14.11 -20.92
CA ALA A 311 23.66 -12.87 -20.18
C ALA A 311 22.23 -12.36 -20.09
N ALA A 312 21.55 -12.73 -19.04
CA ALA A 312 20.13 -12.47 -18.94
C ALA A 312 19.81 -11.00 -18.61
N LEU A 313 20.47 -10.42 -17.58
CA LEU A 313 20.10 -9.15 -17.01
C LEU A 313 21.31 -8.36 -16.51
N MET A 314 21.28 -7.03 -16.63
CA MET A 314 22.22 -6.15 -15.98
C MET A 314 21.47 -5.21 -15.04
N TYR A 315 21.87 -5.20 -13.78
CA TYR A 315 21.34 -4.31 -12.74
C TYR A 315 22.34 -3.21 -12.46
N ILE A 316 21.88 -1.99 -12.31
CA ILE A 316 22.72 -0.81 -12.16
C ILE A 316 22.18 0.06 -11.02
N ASN A 317 23.09 0.58 -10.23
CA ASN A 317 22.84 1.72 -9.36
C ASN A 317 23.51 2.95 -9.99
N SER A 318 22.70 3.92 -10.38
CA SER A 318 23.11 5.15 -11.05
C SER A 318 22.68 6.35 -10.24
N ASN A 319 23.52 7.38 -10.19
CA ASN A 319 23.18 8.67 -9.60
C ASN A 319 22.40 9.59 -10.57
N ASP A 320 22.32 9.23 -11.85
CA ASP A 320 21.62 9.97 -12.91
C ASP A 320 21.05 8.99 -13.94
N THR A 321 19.89 8.44 -13.61
CA THR A 321 19.22 7.40 -14.43
C THR A 321 18.68 7.96 -15.75
N GLU A 322 18.37 9.26 -15.83
CA GLU A 322 17.92 9.91 -17.07
C GLU A 322 19.08 9.98 -18.06
N LYS A 323 20.24 10.48 -17.61
CA LYS A 323 21.46 10.52 -18.42
C LYS A 323 21.91 9.13 -18.86
N LEU A 324 21.83 8.12 -17.97
CA LEU A 324 22.16 6.73 -18.30
C LEU A 324 21.26 6.21 -19.43
N GLY A 325 19.97 6.49 -19.38
CA GLY A 325 19.03 6.11 -20.43
C GLY A 325 19.40 6.73 -21.79
N GLU A 326 19.76 8.02 -21.80
CA GLU A 326 20.22 8.71 -23.03
C GLU A 326 21.52 8.12 -23.58
N GLU A 327 22.50 7.84 -22.71
CA GLU A 327 23.79 7.21 -23.09
C GLU A 327 23.57 5.81 -23.68
N ILE A 328 22.66 5.01 -23.12
CA ILE A 328 22.29 3.70 -23.68
C ILE A 328 21.62 3.80 -25.03
N ASP A 329 20.69 4.75 -25.20
CA ASP A 329 20.01 4.97 -26.48
C ASP A 329 20.97 5.46 -27.57
N GLU A 330 22.00 6.23 -27.22
CA GLU A 330 23.04 6.64 -28.13
C GLU A 330 23.97 5.45 -28.47
N TYR A 331 24.34 4.65 -27.48
CA TYR A 331 25.14 3.43 -27.66
C TYR A 331 24.45 2.45 -28.62
N LYS A 332 23.15 2.20 -28.46
CA LYS A 332 22.35 1.33 -29.36
C LYS A 332 22.44 1.76 -30.81
N LYS A 333 22.36 3.08 -31.10
CA LYS A 333 22.43 3.60 -32.47
C LYS A 333 23.79 3.35 -33.12
N THR A 334 24.86 3.21 -32.33
CA THR A 334 26.23 3.02 -32.83
C THR A 334 26.65 1.56 -32.86
N ALA A 335 26.03 0.70 -32.07
CA ALA A 335 26.45 -0.69 -31.84
C ALA A 335 25.89 -1.70 -32.86
N GLY A 336 24.92 -1.31 -33.71
CA GLY A 336 24.39 -2.12 -34.80
C GLY A 336 23.04 -2.80 -34.51
N GLU A 337 22.49 -3.47 -35.53
CA GLU A 337 21.14 -4.06 -35.50
C GLU A 337 20.99 -5.17 -34.42
N GLU A 338 22.07 -5.81 -34.04
CA GLU A 338 22.08 -6.93 -33.05
C GLU A 338 21.72 -6.47 -31.61
N LEU A 339 21.84 -5.17 -31.32
CA LEU A 339 21.46 -4.57 -30.02
C LEU A 339 20.18 -3.72 -30.08
N GLU A 340 19.40 -3.77 -31.17
CA GLU A 340 18.11 -3.06 -31.25
C GLU A 340 17.13 -3.55 -30.17
N GLU A 341 17.16 -4.85 -29.82
CA GLU A 341 16.32 -5.45 -28.80
C GLU A 341 16.75 -5.18 -27.35
N LEU A 342 17.92 -4.52 -27.16
CA LEU A 342 18.33 -4.06 -25.83
C LEU A 342 17.32 -3.07 -25.29
N SER A 343 16.76 -3.38 -24.14
CA SER A 343 15.74 -2.57 -23.47
C SER A 343 16.15 -2.28 -22.04
N PHE A 344 15.58 -1.25 -21.43
CA PHE A 344 15.88 -0.93 -20.06
C PHE A 344 14.62 -0.52 -19.29
N SER A 345 14.69 -0.65 -17.97
CA SER A 345 13.69 -0.16 -17.02
C SER A 345 14.37 0.82 -16.06
N ASN A 346 13.89 2.05 -16.06
CA ASN A 346 14.30 3.09 -15.14
C ASN A 346 13.34 3.11 -13.94
N TYR A 347 13.78 2.60 -12.80
CA TYR A 347 12.91 2.48 -11.62
C TYR A 347 12.69 3.82 -10.92
N ASP A 348 13.61 4.78 -11.03
CA ASP A 348 13.39 6.14 -10.53
C ASP A 348 12.24 6.81 -11.27
N GLU A 349 12.18 6.66 -12.60
CA GLU A 349 11.07 7.16 -13.43
C GLU A 349 9.74 6.46 -13.06
N TYR A 350 9.75 5.16 -12.79
CA TYR A 350 8.55 4.45 -12.31
C TYR A 350 8.09 4.97 -10.95
N VAL A 351 9.00 5.22 -10.00
CA VAL A 351 8.67 5.80 -8.70
C VAL A 351 8.07 7.19 -8.85
N GLU A 352 8.67 8.03 -9.66
CA GLU A 352 8.15 9.38 -9.94
C GLU A 352 6.76 9.33 -10.59
N SER A 353 6.59 8.51 -11.62
CA SER A 353 5.30 8.32 -12.31
C SER A 353 4.21 7.79 -11.37
N ASN A 354 4.53 6.79 -10.55
CA ASN A 354 3.61 6.26 -9.54
C ASN A 354 3.24 7.31 -8.49
N ASN A 355 4.22 8.07 -8.00
CA ASN A 355 3.98 9.14 -7.03
C ASN A 355 3.11 10.25 -7.64
N ALA A 356 3.33 10.62 -8.90
CA ALA A 356 2.49 11.56 -9.62
C ALA A 356 1.04 11.04 -9.75
N PHE A 357 0.86 9.76 -10.09
CA PHE A 357 -0.46 9.13 -10.17
C PHE A 357 -1.17 9.11 -8.81
N ILE A 358 -0.47 8.75 -7.73
CA ILE A 358 -1.01 8.79 -6.36
C ILE A 358 -1.37 10.22 -5.96
N LEU A 359 -0.57 11.21 -6.34
CA LEU A 359 -0.85 12.64 -6.09
C LEU A 359 -2.15 13.08 -6.78
N VAL A 360 -2.38 12.68 -8.02
CA VAL A 360 -3.63 12.96 -8.75
C VAL A 360 -4.83 12.36 -8.02
N ILE A 361 -4.75 11.08 -7.70
CA ILE A 361 -5.81 10.40 -6.95
C ILE A 361 -6.07 11.11 -5.62
N SER A 362 -5.00 11.53 -4.93
CA SER A 362 -5.08 12.24 -3.66
C SER A 362 -5.84 13.55 -3.79
N ILE A 363 -5.62 14.34 -4.83
CA ILE A 363 -6.33 15.59 -5.09
C ILE A 363 -7.84 15.35 -5.21
N PHE A 364 -8.26 14.33 -5.97
CA PHE A 364 -9.68 13.98 -6.11
C PHE A 364 -10.27 13.47 -4.80
N LEU A 365 -9.56 12.63 -4.07
CA LEU A 365 -10.02 12.08 -2.81
C LEU A 365 -10.16 13.17 -1.72
N TYR A 366 -9.21 14.09 -1.62
CA TYR A 366 -9.31 15.24 -0.71
C TYR A 366 -10.42 16.20 -1.12
N GLY A 367 -10.64 16.39 -2.41
CA GLY A 367 -11.82 17.12 -2.93
C GLY A 367 -13.13 16.48 -2.46
N PHE A 368 -13.25 15.17 -2.56
CA PHE A 368 -14.41 14.42 -2.09
C PHE A 368 -14.59 14.52 -0.56
N ILE A 369 -13.50 14.39 0.21
CA ILE A 369 -13.51 14.60 1.66
C ILE A 369 -14.02 16.01 2.01
N THR A 370 -13.57 17.02 1.28
CA THR A 370 -13.97 18.41 1.50
C THR A 370 -15.48 18.56 1.36
N VAL A 371 -16.08 17.99 0.30
CA VAL A 371 -17.53 18.00 0.09
C VAL A 371 -18.27 17.31 1.24
N ILE A 372 -17.84 16.11 1.64
CA ILE A 372 -18.45 15.39 2.77
C ILE A 372 -18.35 16.21 4.07
N THR A 373 -17.21 16.85 4.30
CA THR A 373 -16.99 17.68 5.48
C THR A 373 -17.95 18.89 5.50
N VAL A 374 -18.11 19.56 4.36
CA VAL A 374 -19.06 20.68 4.23
C VAL A 374 -20.49 20.21 4.49
N ILE A 375 -20.91 19.05 3.96
CA ILE A 375 -22.20 18.44 4.24
C ILE A 375 -22.36 18.17 5.75
N GLY A 376 -21.33 17.62 6.39
CA GLY A 376 -21.32 17.38 7.84
C GLY A 376 -21.50 18.67 8.65
N ILE A 377 -20.76 19.72 8.31
CA ILE A 377 -20.86 21.04 8.96
C ILE A 377 -22.27 21.62 8.78
N THR A 378 -22.80 21.56 7.57
CA THR A 378 -24.16 22.07 7.26
C THR A 378 -25.22 21.31 8.06
N ASN A 379 -25.10 19.98 8.19
CA ASN A 379 -26.00 19.17 9.00
C ASN A 379 -25.95 19.55 10.49
N ILE A 380 -24.76 19.83 11.03
CA ILE A 380 -24.61 20.31 12.41
C ILE A 380 -25.31 21.66 12.58
N PHE A 381 -25.05 22.61 11.67
CA PHE A 381 -25.61 23.92 11.69
C PHE A 381 -27.14 23.86 11.67
N ASN A 382 -27.74 23.13 10.73
CA ASN A 382 -29.20 22.96 10.62
C ASN A 382 -29.79 22.32 11.88
N THR A 383 -29.11 21.32 12.45
CA THR A 383 -29.60 20.66 13.67
C THR A 383 -29.59 21.60 14.87
N ILE A 384 -28.51 22.37 15.06
CA ILE A 384 -28.39 23.33 16.16
C ILE A 384 -29.47 24.43 16.00
N THR A 385 -29.59 25.01 14.80
CA THR A 385 -30.58 26.08 14.53
C THR A 385 -32.02 25.60 14.77
N THR A 386 -32.37 24.41 14.26
CA THR A 386 -33.69 23.81 14.47
C THR A 386 -33.98 23.57 15.95
N ASN A 387 -32.99 23.07 16.70
CA ASN A 387 -33.16 22.87 18.14
C ASN A 387 -33.29 24.15 18.92
N MET A 388 -32.56 25.21 18.53
CA MET A 388 -32.71 26.54 19.16
C MET A 388 -34.14 27.06 18.95
N ASN A 389 -34.68 26.95 17.74
CA ASN A 389 -36.03 27.38 17.41
C ASN A 389 -37.09 26.61 18.21
N LEU A 390 -36.96 25.28 18.30
CA LEU A 390 -37.88 24.43 19.05
C LEU A 390 -37.87 24.67 20.57
N ARG A 391 -36.75 25.24 21.07
CA ARG A 391 -36.52 25.49 22.50
C ARG A 391 -36.62 26.98 22.87
N SER A 392 -37.14 27.80 22.00
CA SER A 392 -37.27 29.25 22.19
C SER A 392 -37.97 29.62 23.49
N LYS A 393 -39.03 28.90 23.88
CA LYS A 393 -39.76 29.09 25.16
C LYS A 393 -38.89 28.77 26.37
N GLU A 394 -38.10 27.68 26.35
CA GLU A 394 -37.16 27.33 27.41
C GLU A 394 -36.09 28.43 27.56
N PHE A 395 -35.58 28.95 26.45
CA PHE A 395 -34.58 30.02 26.46
C PHE A 395 -35.16 31.36 26.97
N ALA A 396 -36.42 31.66 26.65
CA ALA A 396 -37.09 32.81 27.21
C ALA A 396 -37.21 32.70 28.73
N ASN A 397 -37.59 31.54 29.27
CA ASN A 397 -37.64 31.28 30.70
C ASN A 397 -36.26 31.41 31.36
N LEU A 398 -35.17 30.88 30.75
CA LEU A 398 -33.83 31.03 31.29
C LEU A 398 -33.38 32.50 31.33
N LYS A 399 -33.71 33.29 30.31
CA LYS A 399 -33.45 34.73 30.29
C LYS A 399 -34.25 35.50 31.34
N SER A 400 -35.52 35.14 31.57
CA SER A 400 -36.36 35.78 32.60
C SER A 400 -35.88 35.50 34.00
N ILE A 401 -35.16 34.39 34.26
CA ILE A 401 -34.53 34.07 35.54
C ILE A 401 -33.19 34.76 35.69
N GLY A 402 -32.72 35.52 34.66
CA GLY A 402 -31.49 36.31 34.74
C GLY A 402 -30.27 35.76 33.98
N MET A 403 -30.43 34.78 33.10
CA MET A 403 -29.33 34.28 32.26
C MET A 403 -28.85 35.37 31.30
N THR A 404 -27.56 35.69 31.39
CA THR A 404 -26.90 36.70 30.54
C THR A 404 -26.70 36.16 29.09
N LYS A 405 -26.57 37.08 28.13
CA LYS A 405 -26.25 36.73 26.73
C LYS A 405 -24.93 35.96 26.61
N LYS A 406 -23.96 36.25 27.45
CA LYS A 406 -22.65 35.58 27.48
C LYS A 406 -22.78 34.12 27.93
N GLU A 407 -23.54 33.86 28.96
CA GLU A 407 -23.81 32.54 29.50
C GLU A 407 -24.64 31.71 28.51
N PHE A 408 -25.64 32.31 27.88
CA PHE A 408 -26.41 31.68 26.82
C PHE A 408 -25.53 31.22 25.65
N ASN A 409 -24.70 32.11 25.11
CA ASN A 409 -23.79 31.79 24.01
C ASN A 409 -22.77 30.70 24.42
N ARG A 410 -22.26 30.73 25.66
CA ARG A 410 -21.36 29.70 26.20
C ARG A 410 -22.08 28.34 26.28
N MET A 411 -23.30 28.30 26.75
CA MET A 411 -24.10 27.08 26.81
C MET A 411 -24.29 26.44 25.41
N ILE A 412 -24.66 27.24 24.39
CA ILE A 412 -24.81 26.73 23.01
C ILE A 412 -23.50 26.23 22.43
N ARG A 413 -22.37 26.96 22.64
CA ARG A 413 -21.06 26.48 22.17
C ARG A 413 -20.67 25.15 22.82
N LEU A 414 -20.91 25.00 24.15
CA LEU A 414 -20.63 23.76 24.86
C LEU A 414 -21.50 22.62 24.39
N GLU A 415 -22.78 22.89 24.08
CA GLU A 415 -23.68 21.90 23.50
C GLU A 415 -23.14 21.40 22.17
N SER A 416 -22.66 22.28 21.29
CA SER A 416 -22.03 21.93 20.00
C SER A 416 -20.75 21.12 20.17
N ILE A 417 -19.86 21.51 21.11
CA ILE A 417 -18.62 20.79 21.42
C ILE A 417 -18.93 19.38 21.93
N PHE A 418 -19.91 19.22 22.81
CA PHE A 418 -20.29 17.91 23.32
C PHE A 418 -20.86 16.97 22.22
N TYR A 419 -21.47 17.52 21.16
CA TYR A 419 -21.84 16.70 19.98
C TYR A 419 -20.60 16.18 19.28
N GLY A 420 -19.62 17.02 19.00
CA GLY A 420 -18.35 16.63 18.38
C GLY A 420 -17.59 15.58 19.21
N MET A 421 -17.43 15.82 20.50
CA MET A 421 -16.76 14.88 21.42
C MET A 421 -17.46 13.52 21.47
N LYS A 422 -18.80 13.50 21.47
CA LYS A 422 -19.54 12.25 21.51
C LYS A 422 -19.36 11.43 20.23
N SER A 423 -19.26 12.06 19.06
CA SER A 423 -18.99 11.36 17.80
C SER A 423 -17.60 10.72 17.80
N LEU A 424 -16.59 11.38 18.37
CA LEU A 424 -15.25 10.83 18.54
C LEU A 424 -15.22 9.64 19.51
N ILE A 425 -15.93 9.71 20.65
CA ILE A 425 -15.97 8.63 21.64
C ILE A 425 -16.63 7.37 21.08
N ILE A 426 -17.73 7.50 20.34
CA ILE A 426 -18.40 6.36 19.70
C ILE A 426 -17.46 5.64 18.74
N ARG A 427 -16.59 6.35 18.07
CA ARG A 427 -15.58 5.78 17.20
C ARG A 427 -14.53 4.97 17.96
N TYR A 428 -14.02 5.48 19.08
CA TYR A 428 -13.04 4.76 19.88
C TYR A 428 -13.59 3.45 20.46
N THR A 429 -14.84 3.45 20.92
CA THR A 429 -15.49 2.25 21.45
C THR A 429 -15.76 1.19 20.37
N ASN A 430 -16.11 1.58 19.14
CA ASN A 430 -16.31 0.64 18.03
C ASN A 430 -14.98 0.07 17.50
N ARG A 431 -13.89 0.82 17.54
CA ARG A 431 -12.56 0.31 17.16
C ARG A 431 -12.06 -0.76 18.14
N PHE A 432 -12.32 -0.62 19.42
CA PHE A 432 -12.03 -1.65 20.43
C PHE A 432 -12.83 -2.95 20.17
N SER A 433 -14.07 -2.85 19.71
CA SER A 433 -14.88 -4.03 19.36
C SER A 433 -14.39 -4.74 18.08
N ILE A 434 -13.91 -4.01 17.08
CA ILE A 434 -13.39 -4.59 15.84
C ILE A 434 -12.01 -5.23 16.07
N ILE A 435 -11.16 -4.66 16.93
CA ILE A 435 -9.87 -5.25 17.30
C ILE A 435 -10.06 -6.52 18.17
N LEU A 436 -11.08 -6.57 19.03
CA LEU A 436 -11.41 -7.75 19.82
C LEU A 436 -12.07 -8.88 19.02
N PHE A 437 -12.58 -8.63 17.82
CA PHE A 437 -13.15 -9.67 16.93
C PHE A 437 -12.13 -10.21 15.91
N ASN A 438 -10.93 -9.60 15.80
CA ASN A 438 -9.85 -10.02 14.89
C ASN A 438 -8.58 -10.50 15.66
N ILE A 439 -8.68 -10.81 16.95
CA ILE A 439 -7.77 -11.62 17.73
C ILE A 439 -8.56 -12.90 18.12
#